data_8cd155b2f126bc7473991c1d6963b2a4
#
_entry.id   8cd155b2f126bc7473991c1d6963b2a4
#
_cell.length_a   1.000
_cell.length_b   1.000
_cell.length_c   1.000
_cell.angle_alpha   90.00
_cell.angle_beta   90.00
_cell.angle_gamma   90.00
#
_symmetry.space_group_name_H-M   'P 1'
#
loop_
_entity.id
_entity.type
_entity.pdbx_description
1 polymer ?
#
loop_
_entity_poly.entity_id
_entity_poly.type
_entity_poly.pdbx_seq_one_letter_code
_entity_poly.pdbx_strand_id
1 'polypeptide(L)'
;MDLVQPYIAIALKLVTGMIGILVFLRIAGKAQMAQITPLDTVSAFVIGALVGGVLYNPDMSIWHILFALTVWTLFNMLVRFAMRSSRLRHFIKGESVYLVKDGAINFKNFKRNSLEMEQFRLLLRQKGIFSMFDTEDVIFETNGAVTV
;
A
#
# COMPACT_ATOMS: atom_id res chain seq x y z
N MET A 1 40.68 -17.55 -3.90
CA MET A 1 40.14 -16.18 -3.66
C MET A 1 38.77 -15.94 -4.34
N ASP A 2 38.41 -16.81 -5.28
CA ASP A 2 37.22 -16.58 -6.14
C ASP A 2 35.89 -17.01 -5.53
N LEU A 3 35.86 -17.83 -4.48
CA LEU A 3 34.62 -18.27 -3.85
C LEU A 3 33.95 -17.23 -2.94
N VAL A 4 34.68 -16.25 -2.45
CA VAL A 4 34.17 -15.21 -1.52
C VAL A 4 33.64 -14.00 -2.24
N GLN A 5 34.14 -13.69 -3.43
CA GLN A 5 33.73 -12.49 -4.23
C GLN A 5 32.21 -12.43 -4.51
N PRO A 6 31.53 -13.52 -4.93
CA PRO A 6 30.08 -13.45 -5.19
C PRO A 6 29.26 -13.15 -3.93
N TYR A 7 29.69 -13.66 -2.78
CA TYR A 7 28.98 -13.39 -1.51
C TYR A 7 29.14 -11.94 -1.05
N ILE A 8 30.32 -11.35 -1.24
CA ILE A 8 30.55 -9.92 -0.95
C ILE A 8 29.71 -9.07 -1.89
N ALA A 9 29.64 -9.39 -3.18
CA ALA A 9 28.83 -8.67 -4.14
C ALA A 9 27.33 -8.71 -3.77
N ILE A 10 26.82 -9.88 -3.38
CA ILE A 10 25.44 -10.04 -2.92
C ILE A 10 25.19 -9.21 -1.66
N ALA A 11 26.10 -9.25 -0.67
CA ALA A 11 25.97 -8.49 0.55
C ALA A 11 25.94 -6.96 0.29
N LEU A 12 26.80 -6.47 -0.58
CA LEU A 12 26.82 -5.06 -0.97
C LEU A 12 25.54 -4.66 -1.70
N LYS A 13 25.05 -5.48 -2.62
CA LYS A 13 23.78 -5.24 -3.31
C LYS A 13 22.61 -5.20 -2.32
N LEU A 14 22.58 -6.11 -1.35
CA LEU A 14 21.54 -6.18 -0.33
C LEU A 14 21.52 -4.93 0.55
N VAL A 15 22.68 -4.51 1.06
CA VAL A 15 22.81 -3.30 1.89
C VAL A 15 22.40 -2.06 1.09
N THR A 16 22.88 -1.94 -0.15
CA THR A 16 22.53 -0.82 -1.03
C THR A 16 21.04 -0.79 -1.34
N GLY A 17 20.45 -1.96 -1.64
CA GLY A 17 19.01 -2.09 -1.87
C GLY A 17 18.20 -1.68 -0.64
N MET A 18 18.58 -2.12 0.55
CA MET A 18 17.93 -1.75 1.81
C MET A 18 18.00 -0.24 2.07
N ILE A 19 19.17 0.37 1.91
CA ILE A 19 19.33 1.82 2.07
C ILE A 19 18.46 2.56 1.06
N GLY A 20 18.47 2.13 -0.21
CA GLY A 20 17.64 2.73 -1.25
C GLY A 20 16.14 2.64 -0.95
N ILE A 21 15.67 1.51 -0.42
CA ILE A 21 14.27 1.34 0.02
C ILE A 21 13.96 2.30 1.17
N LEU A 22 14.84 2.42 2.17
CA LEU A 22 14.63 3.34 3.29
C LEU A 22 14.56 4.81 2.83
N VAL A 23 15.43 5.19 1.89
CA VAL A 23 15.39 6.52 1.28
C VAL A 23 14.08 6.75 0.53
N PHE A 24 13.65 5.76 -0.28
CA PHE A 24 12.35 5.80 -0.96
C PHE A 24 11.20 6.02 0.02
N LEU A 25 11.12 5.21 1.10
CA LEU A 25 10.08 5.32 2.11
C LEU A 25 10.08 6.69 2.79
N ARG A 26 11.26 7.26 3.03
CA ARG A 26 11.39 8.60 3.63
C ARG A 26 10.89 9.70 2.68
N ILE A 27 11.18 9.59 1.37
CA ILE A 27 10.69 10.53 0.33
C ILE A 27 9.18 10.38 0.16
N ALA A 28 8.67 9.15 0.22
CA ALA A 28 7.24 8.86 0.09
C ALA A 28 6.37 9.47 1.20
N GLY A 29 6.97 9.77 2.36
CA GLY A 29 6.37 10.58 3.43
C GLY A 29 5.60 9.79 4.49
N LYS A 30 5.37 10.45 5.64
CA LYS A 30 4.77 9.84 6.85
C LYS A 30 3.31 9.37 6.68
N ALA A 31 2.59 9.91 5.71
CA ALA A 31 1.20 9.53 5.46
C ALA A 31 1.06 8.05 5.05
N GLN A 32 2.09 7.46 4.45
CA GLN A 32 2.12 6.03 4.13
C GLN A 32 2.18 5.12 5.36
N MET A 33 2.76 5.60 6.45
CA MET A 33 2.90 4.80 7.68
C MET A 33 1.61 4.75 8.51
N ALA A 34 0.72 5.73 8.34
CA ALA A 34 -0.54 5.82 9.09
C ALA A 34 -1.67 4.99 8.46
N GLN A 35 -1.71 4.91 7.13
CA GLN A 35 -2.74 4.17 6.39
C GLN A 35 -2.13 3.61 5.09
N ILE A 36 -1.99 2.29 5.01
CA ILE A 36 -1.49 1.62 3.80
C ILE A 36 -2.56 1.73 2.71
N THR A 37 -2.20 2.32 1.57
CA THR A 37 -3.07 2.39 0.40
C THR A 37 -2.75 1.26 -0.58
N PRO A 38 -3.67 0.92 -1.52
CA PRO A 38 -3.39 -0.05 -2.58
C PRO A 38 -2.12 0.27 -3.38
N LEU A 39 -1.85 1.56 -3.65
CA LEU A 39 -0.62 2.00 -4.31
C LEU A 39 0.63 1.67 -3.49
N ASP A 40 0.57 1.80 -2.17
CA ASP A 40 1.70 1.51 -1.29
C ASP A 40 2.00 0.01 -1.27
N THR A 41 0.96 -0.82 -1.28
CA THR A 41 1.08 -2.28 -1.36
C THR A 41 1.73 -2.69 -2.68
N VAL A 42 1.24 -2.18 -3.82
CA VAL A 42 1.84 -2.43 -5.14
C VAL A 42 3.30 -1.96 -5.16
N SER A 43 3.59 -0.78 -4.60
CA SER A 43 4.96 -0.24 -4.54
C SER A 43 5.89 -1.15 -3.74
N ALA A 44 5.44 -1.71 -2.62
CA ALA A 44 6.25 -2.63 -1.82
C ALA A 44 6.61 -3.90 -2.60
N PHE A 45 5.65 -4.49 -3.32
CA PHE A 45 5.90 -5.66 -4.16
C PHE A 45 6.87 -5.35 -5.32
N VAL A 46 6.66 -4.24 -6.02
CA VAL A 46 7.53 -3.86 -7.15
C VAL A 46 8.96 -3.59 -6.68
N ILE A 47 9.14 -2.86 -5.58
CA ILE A 47 10.47 -2.57 -5.03
C ILE A 47 11.16 -3.86 -4.60
N GLY A 48 10.45 -4.76 -3.92
CA GLY A 48 10.99 -6.07 -3.53
C GLY A 48 11.43 -6.89 -4.74
N ALA A 49 10.63 -6.93 -5.79
CA ALA A 49 10.94 -7.63 -7.04
C ALA A 49 12.15 -7.01 -7.77
N LEU A 50 12.23 -5.66 -7.85
CA LEU A 50 13.37 -4.96 -8.46
C LEU A 50 14.68 -5.26 -7.76
N VAL A 51 14.71 -5.16 -6.43
CA VAL A 51 15.90 -5.44 -5.64
C VAL A 51 16.27 -6.93 -5.72
N GLY A 52 15.29 -7.82 -5.57
CA GLY A 52 15.48 -9.27 -5.67
C GLY A 52 16.00 -9.72 -7.03
N GLY A 53 15.49 -9.15 -8.12
CA GLY A 53 15.93 -9.47 -9.48
C GLY A 53 17.40 -9.11 -9.75
N VAL A 54 17.87 -7.98 -9.21
CA VAL A 54 19.27 -7.56 -9.36
C VAL A 54 20.19 -8.29 -8.39
N LEU A 55 19.68 -8.65 -7.21
CA LEU A 55 20.47 -9.28 -6.14
C LEU A 55 21.14 -10.58 -6.61
N TYR A 56 20.37 -11.46 -7.25
CA TYR A 56 20.83 -12.79 -7.67
C TYR A 56 21.38 -12.84 -9.11
N ASN A 57 21.30 -11.74 -9.85
CA ASN A 57 21.84 -11.68 -11.20
C ASN A 57 23.31 -11.22 -11.18
N PRO A 58 24.27 -12.07 -11.58
CA PRO A 58 25.69 -11.72 -11.57
C PRO A 58 26.05 -10.61 -12.57
N ASP A 59 25.30 -10.50 -13.68
CA ASP A 59 25.55 -9.52 -14.74
C ASP A 59 25.06 -8.10 -14.37
N MET A 60 24.23 -7.99 -13.33
CA MET A 60 23.71 -6.72 -12.84
C MET A 60 24.53 -6.18 -11.67
N SER A 61 24.95 -4.93 -11.78
CA SER A 61 25.71 -4.21 -10.75
C SER A 61 24.78 -3.43 -9.80
N ILE A 62 25.38 -2.87 -8.74
CA ILE A 62 24.71 -1.97 -7.79
C ILE A 62 24.05 -0.78 -8.50
N TRP A 63 24.63 -0.29 -9.60
CA TRP A 63 24.08 0.82 -10.38
C TRP A 63 22.70 0.51 -10.96
N HIS A 64 22.42 -0.73 -11.30
CA HIS A 64 21.09 -1.14 -11.78
C HIS A 64 20.04 -1.03 -10.66
N ILE A 65 20.40 -1.35 -9.40
CA ILE A 65 19.51 -1.16 -8.25
C ILE A 65 19.21 0.33 -8.07
N LEU A 66 20.25 1.17 -8.03
CA LEU A 66 20.10 2.61 -7.82
C LEU A 66 19.28 3.25 -8.94
N PHE A 67 19.54 2.88 -10.19
CA PHE A 67 18.76 3.35 -11.33
C PHE A 67 17.29 2.94 -11.22
N ALA A 68 17.02 1.65 -10.99
CA ALA A 68 15.66 1.14 -10.90
C ALA A 68 14.88 1.79 -9.74
N LEU A 69 15.47 1.93 -8.55
CA LEU A 69 14.86 2.60 -7.42
C LEU A 69 14.62 4.10 -7.69
N THR A 70 15.54 4.77 -8.39
CA THR A 70 15.38 6.18 -8.75
C THR A 70 14.20 6.35 -9.71
N VAL A 71 14.15 5.56 -10.78
CA VAL A 71 13.03 5.59 -11.75
C VAL A 71 11.71 5.31 -11.06
N TRP A 72 11.67 4.29 -10.20
CA TRP A 72 10.46 3.95 -9.45
C TRP A 72 10.03 5.07 -8.49
N THR A 73 10.98 5.70 -7.81
CA THR A 73 10.72 6.83 -6.92
C THR A 73 10.11 8.01 -7.70
N LEU A 74 10.71 8.37 -8.84
CA LEU A 74 10.20 9.43 -9.70
C LEU A 74 8.79 9.11 -10.23
N PHE A 75 8.56 7.88 -10.66
CA PHE A 75 7.24 7.43 -11.09
C PHE A 75 6.20 7.55 -9.97
N ASN A 76 6.52 7.09 -8.76
CA ASN A 76 5.62 7.24 -7.60
C ASN A 76 5.35 8.72 -7.26
N MET A 77 6.36 9.58 -7.35
CA MET A 77 6.15 11.03 -7.15
C MET A 77 5.21 11.60 -8.22
N LEU A 78 5.37 11.20 -9.48
CA LEU A 78 4.49 11.62 -10.57
C LEU A 78 3.05 11.16 -10.34
N VAL A 79 2.84 9.88 -9.97
CA VAL A 79 1.51 9.35 -9.65
C VAL A 79 0.88 10.12 -8.48
N ARG A 80 1.64 10.39 -7.43
CA ARG A 80 1.17 11.19 -6.27
C ARG A 80 0.82 12.62 -6.66
N PHE A 81 1.62 13.23 -7.52
CA PHE A 81 1.33 14.56 -8.05
C PHE A 81 0.03 14.55 -8.88
N ALA A 82 -0.13 13.55 -9.74
CA ALA A 82 -1.35 13.37 -10.54
C ALA A 82 -2.60 13.11 -9.68
N MET A 83 -2.46 12.40 -8.54
CA MET A 83 -3.54 12.20 -7.55
C MET A 83 -3.98 13.48 -6.81
N ARG A 84 -3.37 14.63 -7.04
CA ARG A 84 -3.92 15.92 -6.58
C ARG A 84 -5.24 16.23 -7.27
N SER A 85 -5.44 15.72 -8.50
CA SER A 85 -6.74 15.74 -9.16
C SER A 85 -7.72 14.80 -8.47
N SER A 86 -8.92 15.31 -8.14
CA SER A 86 -9.97 14.51 -7.47
C SER A 86 -10.37 13.26 -8.25
N ARG A 87 -10.47 13.35 -9.58
CA ARG A 87 -10.85 12.22 -10.44
C ARG A 87 -9.86 11.04 -10.36
N LEU A 88 -8.56 11.33 -10.46
CA LEU A 88 -7.54 10.29 -10.38
C LEU A 88 -7.43 9.69 -8.98
N ARG A 89 -7.59 10.52 -7.96
CA ARG A 89 -7.59 10.08 -6.57
C ARG A 89 -8.74 9.10 -6.29
N HIS A 90 -9.95 9.38 -6.75
CA HIS A 90 -11.10 8.49 -6.62
C HIS A 90 -10.89 7.17 -7.36
N PHE A 91 -10.28 7.22 -8.55
CA PHE A 91 -9.99 6.02 -9.32
C PHE A 91 -8.95 5.10 -8.64
N ILE A 92 -7.88 5.67 -8.09
CA ILE A 92 -6.77 4.90 -7.52
C ILE A 92 -7.03 4.50 -6.06
N LYS A 93 -7.55 5.42 -5.25
CA LYS A 93 -7.78 5.17 -3.80
C LYS A 93 -9.16 4.62 -3.49
N GLY A 94 -10.11 4.78 -4.39
CA GLY A 94 -11.52 4.55 -4.09
C GLY A 94 -12.15 5.70 -3.29
N GLU A 95 -13.39 5.52 -2.89
CA GLU A 95 -14.16 6.44 -2.06
C GLU A 95 -14.62 5.74 -0.78
N SER A 96 -14.61 6.47 0.32
CA SER A 96 -15.29 6.01 1.53
C SER A 96 -16.80 6.05 1.30
N VAL A 97 -17.51 5.01 1.70
CA VAL A 97 -18.94 4.87 1.45
C VAL A 97 -19.71 4.56 2.73
N TYR A 98 -20.91 5.08 2.87
CA TYR A 98 -21.79 4.73 3.98
C TYR A 98 -22.30 3.31 3.81
N LEU A 99 -22.03 2.42 4.77
CA LEU A 99 -22.64 1.10 4.92
C LEU A 99 -23.96 1.17 5.68
N VAL A 100 -23.98 2.02 6.72
CA VAL A 100 -25.18 2.40 7.47
C VAL A 100 -25.27 3.90 7.45
N LYS A 101 -26.44 4.47 7.24
CA LYS A 101 -26.71 5.88 7.30
C LYS A 101 -28.08 6.10 7.95
N ASP A 102 -28.12 6.98 8.97
CA ASP A 102 -29.34 7.24 9.76
C ASP A 102 -29.99 5.93 10.26
N GLY A 103 -29.19 4.96 10.71
CA GLY A 103 -29.61 3.62 11.16
C GLY A 103 -30.06 2.66 10.05
N ALA A 104 -30.06 3.09 8.78
CA ALA A 104 -30.48 2.28 7.65
C ALA A 104 -29.28 1.65 6.91
N ILE A 105 -29.34 0.31 6.68
CA ILE A 105 -28.28 -0.42 5.96
C ILE A 105 -28.39 -0.16 4.47
N ASN A 106 -27.26 0.21 3.86
CA ASN A 106 -27.14 0.44 2.42
C ASN A 106 -26.60 -0.82 1.70
N PHE A 107 -27.46 -1.79 1.43
CA PHE A 107 -27.09 -3.03 0.76
C PHE A 107 -26.43 -2.84 -0.61
N LYS A 108 -26.71 -1.74 -1.31
CA LYS A 108 -26.07 -1.41 -2.59
C LYS A 108 -24.56 -1.19 -2.40
N ASN A 109 -24.16 -0.51 -1.33
CA ASN A 109 -22.77 -0.26 -1.02
C ASN A 109 -22.05 -1.53 -0.53
N PHE A 110 -22.74 -2.43 0.18
CA PHE A 110 -22.21 -3.75 0.53
C PHE A 110 -21.84 -4.54 -0.74
N LYS A 111 -22.80 -4.64 -1.68
CA LYS A 111 -22.59 -5.36 -2.94
C LYS A 111 -21.50 -4.73 -3.81
N ARG A 112 -21.47 -3.39 -3.92
CA ARG A 112 -20.48 -2.65 -4.72
C ARG A 112 -19.05 -2.87 -4.21
N ASN A 113 -18.87 -3.01 -2.91
CA ASN A 113 -17.57 -3.21 -2.26
C ASN A 113 -17.26 -4.68 -1.95
N SER A 114 -18.10 -5.62 -2.44
CA SER A 114 -17.94 -7.06 -2.18
C SER A 114 -17.77 -7.38 -0.69
N LEU A 115 -18.44 -6.62 0.17
CA LEU A 115 -18.39 -6.79 1.62
C LEU A 115 -19.55 -7.69 2.06
N GLU A 116 -19.21 -8.79 2.72
CA GLU A 116 -20.18 -9.69 3.30
C GLU A 116 -20.67 -9.22 4.69
N MET A 117 -21.89 -9.58 5.04
CA MET A 117 -22.47 -9.18 6.33
C MET A 117 -21.66 -9.72 7.52
N GLU A 118 -21.06 -10.89 7.40
CA GLU A 118 -20.21 -11.46 8.45
C GLU A 118 -18.92 -10.65 8.64
N GLN A 119 -18.30 -10.21 7.54
CA GLN A 119 -17.14 -9.34 7.59
C GLN A 119 -17.49 -7.99 8.21
N PHE A 120 -18.64 -7.41 7.87
CA PHE A 120 -19.13 -6.18 8.48
C PHE A 120 -19.28 -6.31 10.00
N ARG A 121 -19.93 -7.39 10.46
CA ARG A 121 -20.06 -7.67 11.90
C ARG A 121 -18.71 -7.83 12.59
N LEU A 122 -17.73 -8.46 11.91
CA LEU A 122 -16.37 -8.58 12.43
C LEU A 122 -15.71 -7.20 12.59
N LEU A 123 -15.85 -6.33 11.60
CA LEU A 123 -15.31 -4.97 11.65
C LEU A 123 -15.94 -4.13 12.77
N LEU A 124 -17.25 -4.26 13.00
CA LEU A 124 -17.93 -3.61 14.13
C LEU A 124 -17.40 -4.12 15.48
N ARG A 125 -17.24 -5.44 15.62
CA ARG A 125 -16.67 -6.03 16.86
C ARG A 125 -15.26 -5.57 17.15
N GLN A 126 -14.43 -5.33 16.12
CA GLN A 126 -13.10 -4.75 16.29
C GLN A 126 -13.15 -3.32 16.85
N LYS A 127 -14.29 -2.62 16.68
CA LYS A 127 -14.58 -1.31 17.30
C LYS A 127 -15.29 -1.40 18.64
N GLY A 128 -15.50 -2.62 19.17
CA GLY A 128 -16.24 -2.84 20.42
C GLY A 128 -17.76 -2.80 20.28
N ILE A 129 -18.28 -2.77 19.05
CA ILE A 129 -19.72 -2.73 18.76
C ILE A 129 -20.20 -4.15 18.42
N PHE A 130 -21.07 -4.69 19.25
CA PHE A 130 -21.58 -6.07 19.13
C PHE A 130 -22.93 -6.16 18.43
N SER A 131 -23.69 -5.07 18.40
CA SER A 131 -24.96 -4.98 17.69
C SER A 131 -24.90 -3.93 16.58
N MET A 132 -25.30 -4.32 15.37
CA MET A 132 -25.41 -3.38 14.26
C MET A 132 -26.53 -2.38 14.44
N PHE A 133 -27.50 -2.67 15.31
CA PHE A 133 -28.62 -1.77 15.64
C PHE A 133 -28.19 -0.62 16.55
N ASP A 134 -27.00 -0.71 17.16
CA ASP A 134 -26.42 0.34 17.99
C ASP A 134 -25.62 1.38 17.17
N THR A 135 -25.69 1.29 15.82
CA THR A 135 -24.98 2.19 14.92
C THR A 135 -25.94 3.08 14.17
N GLU A 136 -25.67 4.38 14.16
CA GLU A 136 -26.41 5.39 13.40
C GLU A 136 -25.76 5.57 12.00
N ASP A 137 -24.46 5.86 11.98
CA ASP A 137 -23.68 5.98 10.77
C ASP A 137 -22.46 5.07 10.80
N VAL A 138 -22.24 4.31 9.73
CA VAL A 138 -21.02 3.52 9.54
C VAL A 138 -20.44 3.77 8.16
N ILE A 139 -19.21 4.25 8.14
CA ILE A 139 -18.46 4.54 6.91
C ILE A 139 -17.44 3.43 6.68
N PHE A 140 -17.45 2.85 5.49
CA PHE A 140 -16.42 1.93 5.02
C PHE A 140 -15.30 2.73 4.34
N GLU A 141 -14.13 2.68 4.93
CA GLU A 141 -12.98 3.46 4.49
C GLU A 141 -12.23 2.79 3.33
N THR A 142 -11.44 3.56 2.60
CA THR A 142 -10.67 3.08 1.44
C THR A 142 -9.58 2.06 1.79
N ASN A 143 -9.22 1.95 3.07
CA ASN A 143 -8.28 0.95 3.60
C ASN A 143 -8.96 -0.34 4.09
N GLY A 144 -10.28 -0.46 3.92
CA GLY A 144 -11.06 -1.60 4.38
C GLY A 144 -11.47 -1.57 5.85
N ALA A 145 -11.17 -0.51 6.59
CA ALA A 145 -11.64 -0.32 7.96
C ALA A 145 -13.05 0.29 7.99
N VAL A 146 -13.69 0.28 9.16
CA VAL A 146 -14.93 1.02 9.41
C VAL A 146 -14.72 2.12 10.43
N THR A 147 -15.37 3.25 10.18
CA THR A 147 -15.55 4.36 11.13
C THR A 147 -17.03 4.40 11.53
N VAL A 148 -17.32 4.55 12.82
CA VAL A 148 -18.65 4.52 13.41
C VAL A 148 -18.85 5.80 14.19
#